data_ba40cd112da5fb6c7d3cbe92e2160a58
#
_entry.id   ba40cd112da5fb6c7d3cbe92e2160a58
#
_cell.length_a   1.000
_cell.length_b   1.000
_cell.length_c   1.000
_cell.angle_alpha   90.00
_cell.angle_beta   90.00
_cell.angle_gamma   90.00
#
_symmetry.space_group_name_H-M   'P 1'
#
loop_
_entity.id
_entity.type
_entity.pdbx_description
1 polymer ?
#
loop_
_entity_poly.entity_id
_entity_poly.type
_entity_poly.pdbx_seq_one_letter_code
_entity_poly.pdbx_strand_id
1 'polypeptide(L)'
;MTGKNVSARVGVTVTGGTPIFTYYAEPEACGTPASVRFYFQTNTSGKFEYTDYWWSDVAATTLESLKTGDQTLTVDFSNPSAWSDWNGQSGTTELAAFTAAVKDVQFVGLSFGGGCHFENGVGIAPGSGSAYFRLMDFTVTPTP
;
A
#
# COMPACT_ATOMS: atom_id res chain seq x y z
N MET A 1 7.75 -8.09 12.94
CA MET A 1 7.75 -6.60 12.79
C MET A 1 7.22 -5.89 14.04
N THR A 2 6.88 -6.58 15.11
CA THR A 2 6.40 -5.99 16.37
C THR A 2 7.32 -4.85 16.84
N GLY A 3 6.75 -3.70 17.25
CA GLY A 3 7.50 -2.52 17.69
C GLY A 3 8.36 -1.88 16.61
N LYS A 4 7.91 -1.92 15.36
CA LYS A 4 8.59 -1.31 14.22
C LYS A 4 7.68 -0.36 13.46
N ASN A 5 8.29 0.70 12.92
CA ASN A 5 7.72 1.53 11.88
C ASN A 5 8.36 1.19 10.54
N VAL A 6 7.59 1.25 9.46
CA VAL A 6 8.13 1.30 8.11
C VAL A 6 7.88 2.69 7.52
N SER A 7 8.87 3.20 6.83
CA SER A 7 8.80 4.51 6.17
C SER A 7 9.37 4.41 4.76
N ALA A 8 8.76 5.13 3.82
CA ALA A 8 9.24 5.22 2.45
C ALA A 8 9.11 6.65 1.94
N ARG A 9 10.17 7.19 1.35
CA ARG A 9 10.12 8.45 0.61
C ARG A 9 9.87 8.15 -0.86
N VAL A 10 8.76 8.67 -1.37
CA VAL A 10 8.25 8.35 -2.71
C VAL A 10 7.88 9.61 -3.49
N GLY A 11 7.87 9.51 -4.80
CA GLY A 11 7.47 10.58 -5.70
C GLY A 11 7.11 10.07 -7.09
N VAL A 12 6.56 10.94 -7.91
CA VAL A 12 6.28 10.70 -9.34
C VAL A 12 6.99 11.76 -10.17
N THR A 13 7.68 11.33 -11.21
CA THR A 13 8.24 12.25 -12.23
C THR A 13 7.42 12.13 -13.51
N VAL A 14 6.82 13.21 -13.93
CA VAL A 14 6.16 13.33 -15.24
C VAL A 14 7.22 13.56 -16.30
N THR A 15 7.21 12.76 -17.37
CA THR A 15 8.16 12.84 -18.48
C THR A 15 7.52 13.33 -19.77
N GLY A 16 6.19 13.40 -19.84
CA GLY A 16 5.49 13.94 -20.98
C GLY A 16 3.99 14.00 -20.79
N GLY A 17 3.35 14.98 -21.39
CA GLY A 17 1.90 15.15 -21.35
C GLY A 17 1.34 15.44 -19.95
N THR A 18 0.09 15.06 -19.75
CA THR A 18 -0.61 15.15 -18.45
C THR A 18 -1.09 13.76 -18.07
N PRO A 19 -0.23 12.91 -17.46
CA PRO A 19 -0.59 11.53 -17.18
C PRO A 19 -1.79 11.44 -16.25
N ILE A 20 -2.79 10.64 -16.65
CA ILE A 20 -3.96 10.29 -15.86
C ILE A 20 -3.73 8.88 -15.33
N PHE A 21 -3.61 8.74 -14.02
CA PHE A 21 -3.39 7.45 -13.40
C PHE A 21 -4.68 6.64 -13.34
N THR A 22 -4.59 5.37 -13.72
CA THR A 22 -5.68 4.40 -13.74
C THR A 22 -5.27 3.14 -13.00
N TYR A 23 -6.25 2.34 -12.62
CA TYR A 23 -6.05 0.99 -12.10
C TYR A 23 -7.15 0.08 -12.65
N TYR A 24 -6.91 -1.22 -12.63
CA TYR A 24 -7.97 -2.17 -12.93
C TYR A 24 -9.03 -2.12 -11.83
N ALA A 25 -10.29 -2.02 -12.25
CA ALA A 25 -11.42 -1.98 -11.34
C ALA A 25 -12.57 -2.82 -11.92
N GLU A 26 -13.19 -3.62 -11.08
CA GLU A 26 -14.47 -4.22 -11.37
C GLU A 26 -15.57 -3.13 -11.45
N PRO A 27 -16.73 -3.41 -12.07
CA PRO A 27 -17.80 -2.41 -12.24
C PRO A 27 -18.28 -1.78 -10.93
N GLU A 28 -18.18 -2.50 -9.80
CA GLU A 28 -18.53 -2.02 -8.47
C GLU A 28 -17.34 -1.42 -7.70
N ALA A 29 -16.30 -1.00 -8.37
CA ALA A 29 -15.09 -0.52 -7.72
C ALA A 29 -15.35 0.63 -6.75
N CYS A 30 -14.74 0.53 -5.59
CA CYS A 30 -14.72 1.58 -4.58
C CYS A 30 -14.01 2.81 -5.14
N GLY A 31 -14.68 3.95 -5.24
CA GLY A 31 -14.25 5.14 -5.98
C GLY A 31 -13.02 5.89 -5.46
N THR A 32 -12.03 5.20 -4.89
CA THR A 32 -10.77 5.81 -4.47
C THR A 32 -9.77 5.87 -5.63
N PRO A 33 -8.97 6.94 -5.75
CA PRO A 33 -8.04 7.10 -6.86
C PRO A 33 -6.86 6.12 -6.81
N ALA A 34 -6.15 6.00 -7.94
CA ALA A 34 -4.89 5.26 -8.02
C ALA A 34 -3.90 5.74 -6.95
N SER A 35 -3.42 4.84 -6.13
CA SER A 35 -2.63 5.13 -4.94
C SER A 35 -1.51 4.12 -4.74
N VAL A 36 -0.57 4.49 -3.87
CA VAL A 36 0.45 3.62 -3.32
C VAL A 36 0.32 3.56 -1.80
N ARG A 37 0.56 2.40 -1.22
CA ARG A 37 0.53 2.17 0.23
C ARG A 37 1.50 1.06 0.61
N PHE A 38 1.77 0.90 1.90
CA PHE A 38 2.52 -0.28 2.35
C PHE A 38 1.63 -1.52 2.31
N TYR A 39 2.28 -2.66 2.12
CA TYR A 39 1.70 -3.95 2.43
C TYR A 39 2.73 -4.82 3.15
N PHE A 40 2.26 -5.82 3.85
CA PHE A 40 3.10 -6.93 4.31
C PHE A 40 2.39 -8.26 4.11
N GLN A 41 3.19 -9.31 4.09
CA GLN A 41 2.77 -10.67 3.88
C GLN A 41 3.44 -11.59 4.87
N THR A 42 2.68 -12.54 5.41
CA THR A 42 3.20 -13.61 6.26
C THR A 42 3.68 -14.78 5.41
N ASN A 43 4.10 -15.86 6.04
CA ASN A 43 4.45 -17.09 5.35
C ASN A 43 3.22 -17.77 4.75
N THR A 44 3.22 -17.91 3.42
CA THR A 44 2.12 -18.52 2.65
C THR A 44 2.41 -19.99 2.27
N SER A 45 3.15 -20.70 3.07
CA SER A 45 3.55 -22.10 2.78
C SER A 45 2.40 -23.12 2.76
N GLY A 46 1.17 -22.68 2.95
CA GLY A 46 0.00 -23.52 3.04
C GLY A 46 -1.16 -23.07 2.14
N LYS A 47 -2.37 -23.11 2.68
CA LYS A 47 -3.56 -22.57 2.03
C LYS A 47 -3.51 -21.04 2.11
N PHE A 48 -4.05 -20.38 1.09
CA PHE A 48 -4.33 -18.95 1.13
C PHE A 48 -5.33 -18.65 2.25
N GLU A 49 -4.95 -17.71 3.12
CA GLU A 49 -5.82 -17.15 4.14
C GLU A 49 -5.86 -15.62 3.94
N TYR A 50 -7.01 -15.00 4.15
CA TYR A 50 -7.14 -13.55 3.98
C TYR A 50 -6.18 -12.77 4.87
N THR A 51 -5.90 -13.29 6.06
CA THR A 51 -5.02 -12.70 7.07
C THR A 51 -3.53 -12.96 6.83
N ASP A 52 -3.15 -13.56 5.70
CA ASP A 52 -1.75 -13.64 5.26
C ASP A 52 -1.25 -12.33 4.63
N TYR A 53 -2.18 -11.44 4.24
CA TYR A 53 -1.88 -10.20 3.51
C TYR A 53 -2.55 -9.01 4.19
N TRP A 54 -1.77 -7.94 4.38
CA TRP A 54 -2.21 -6.73 5.06
C TRP A 54 -1.77 -5.48 4.34
N TRP A 55 -2.67 -4.51 4.21
CA TRP A 55 -2.42 -3.21 3.57
C TRP A 55 -2.62 -2.06 4.54
N SER A 56 -1.74 -1.02 4.43
CA SER A 56 -1.84 0.17 5.27
C SER A 56 -2.81 1.19 4.68
N ASP A 57 -3.99 1.29 5.22
CA ASP A 57 -5.01 2.21 4.71
C ASP A 57 -4.70 3.67 5.06
N VAL A 58 -4.17 3.93 6.26
CA VAL A 58 -3.86 5.29 6.73
C VAL A 58 -2.61 5.89 6.08
N ALA A 59 -1.72 5.06 5.52
CA ALA A 59 -0.52 5.52 4.82
C ALA A 59 -0.67 5.50 3.30
N ALA A 60 -1.89 5.36 2.79
CA ALA A 60 -2.14 5.44 1.35
C ALA A 60 -1.98 6.88 0.86
N THR A 61 -1.27 7.06 -0.26
CA THR A 61 -1.19 8.35 -0.96
C THR A 61 -1.50 8.18 -2.43
N THR A 62 -2.14 9.19 -3.03
CA THR A 62 -2.52 9.13 -4.45
C THR A 62 -1.31 9.41 -5.34
N LEU A 63 -1.22 8.72 -6.48
CA LEU A 63 -0.17 9.01 -7.47
C LEU A 63 -0.30 10.42 -8.04
N GLU A 64 -1.52 10.96 -8.05
CA GLU A 64 -1.78 12.33 -8.49
C GLU A 64 -1.08 13.34 -7.56
N SER A 65 -1.18 13.16 -6.23
CA SER A 65 -0.52 14.06 -5.28
C SER A 65 1.01 13.98 -5.34
N LEU A 66 1.55 12.83 -5.70
CA LEU A 66 3.00 12.63 -5.85
C LEU A 66 3.60 13.34 -7.07
N LYS A 67 2.79 13.81 -8.01
CA LYS A 67 3.27 14.67 -9.12
C LYS A 67 3.70 16.05 -8.66
N THR A 68 3.18 16.51 -7.54
CA THR A 68 3.46 17.86 -6.99
C THR A 68 4.66 17.91 -6.09
N GLY A 69 5.18 16.78 -5.66
CA GLY A 69 6.37 16.69 -4.80
C GLY A 69 6.50 15.33 -4.12
N ASP A 70 7.70 15.09 -3.61
CA ASP A 70 7.99 13.87 -2.86
C ASP A 70 7.26 13.89 -1.51
N GLN A 71 6.79 12.70 -1.10
CA GLN A 71 6.14 12.49 0.18
C GLN A 71 6.82 11.36 0.95
N THR A 72 6.75 11.43 2.27
CA THR A 72 7.16 10.35 3.15
C THR A 72 5.92 9.69 3.71
N LEU A 73 5.73 8.43 3.38
CA LEU A 73 4.73 7.56 3.99
C LEU A 73 5.35 6.90 5.22
N THR A 74 4.58 6.77 6.28
CA THR A 74 5.01 6.05 7.48
C THR A 74 3.83 5.32 8.09
N VAL A 75 4.05 4.09 8.53
CA VAL A 75 3.05 3.31 9.25
C VAL A 75 3.68 2.48 10.36
N ASP A 76 2.95 2.36 11.47
CA ASP A 76 3.34 1.60 12.65
C ASP A 76 2.72 0.19 12.60
N PHE A 77 3.57 -0.84 12.72
CA PHE A 77 3.14 -2.22 12.87
C PHE A 77 2.51 -2.52 14.24
N SER A 78 2.63 -1.63 15.22
CA SER A 78 1.96 -1.76 16.52
C SER A 78 0.53 -1.21 16.52
N ASN A 79 0.12 -0.54 15.44
CA ASN A 79 -1.21 0.05 15.33
C ASN A 79 -2.12 -0.79 14.40
N PRO A 80 -2.94 -1.70 14.95
CA PRO A 80 -3.79 -2.57 14.13
C PRO A 80 -4.86 -1.81 13.34
N SER A 81 -5.28 -0.61 13.80
CA SER A 81 -6.26 0.19 13.07
C SER A 81 -5.73 0.82 11.78
N ALA A 82 -4.41 0.80 11.59
CA ALA A 82 -3.77 1.30 10.39
C ALA A 82 -3.76 0.28 9.23
N TRP A 83 -4.20 -0.95 9.47
CA TRP A 83 -4.08 -2.06 8.53
C TRP A 83 -5.41 -2.74 8.29
N SER A 84 -5.61 -3.21 7.06
CA SER A 84 -6.69 -4.14 6.70
C SER A 84 -6.14 -5.38 6.02
N ASP A 85 -6.83 -6.50 6.20
CA ASP A 85 -6.52 -7.76 5.54
C ASP A 85 -7.02 -7.80 4.08
N TRP A 86 -6.80 -8.91 3.39
CA TRP A 86 -7.27 -9.12 2.02
C TRP A 86 -8.79 -8.97 1.86
N ASN A 87 -9.56 -9.27 2.88
CA ASN A 87 -11.02 -9.16 2.88
C ASN A 87 -11.53 -7.78 3.34
N GLY A 88 -10.61 -6.81 3.53
CA GLY A 88 -10.92 -5.46 3.98
C GLY A 88 -11.28 -5.33 5.46
N GLN A 89 -11.05 -6.38 6.26
CA GLN A 89 -11.27 -6.31 7.70
C GLN A 89 -10.08 -5.62 8.37
N SER A 90 -10.38 -4.67 9.28
CA SER A 90 -9.31 -3.96 9.99
C SER A 90 -8.56 -4.88 10.93
N GLY A 91 -7.27 -4.61 11.15
CA GLY A 91 -6.48 -5.34 12.14
C GLY A 91 -7.02 -5.19 13.57
N THR A 92 -7.87 -4.20 13.84
CA THR A 92 -8.59 -4.10 15.12
C THR A 92 -9.73 -5.13 15.20
N THR A 93 -10.43 -5.38 14.10
CA THR A 93 -11.47 -6.42 14.00
C THR A 93 -10.84 -7.81 14.09
N GLU A 94 -9.73 -8.02 13.35
CA GLU A 94 -8.99 -9.28 13.30
C GLU A 94 -7.74 -9.26 14.20
N LEU A 95 -7.86 -8.73 15.43
CA LEU A 95 -6.71 -8.42 16.28
C LEU A 95 -5.80 -9.62 16.57
N ALA A 96 -6.35 -10.80 16.78
CA ALA A 96 -5.56 -12.00 17.03
C ALA A 96 -4.74 -12.40 15.79
N ALA A 97 -5.36 -12.38 14.61
CA ALA A 97 -4.72 -12.68 13.33
C ALA A 97 -3.65 -11.62 12.99
N PHE A 98 -3.98 -10.33 13.12
CA PHE A 98 -3.02 -9.24 12.94
C PHE A 98 -1.80 -9.38 13.84
N THR A 99 -2.02 -9.64 15.15
CA THR A 99 -0.94 -9.80 16.11
C THR A 99 -0.04 -10.99 15.77
N ALA A 100 -0.60 -12.08 15.28
CA ALA A 100 0.17 -13.23 14.80
C ALA A 100 0.94 -12.87 13.53
N ALA A 101 0.28 -12.24 12.56
CA ALA A 101 0.86 -11.83 11.29
C ALA A 101 2.08 -10.90 11.44
N VAL A 102 1.99 -9.89 12.32
CA VAL A 102 3.10 -8.95 12.59
C VAL A 102 4.34 -9.64 13.17
N LYS A 103 4.18 -10.78 13.84
CA LYS A 103 5.30 -11.59 14.36
C LYS A 103 5.97 -12.44 13.30
N ASP A 104 5.26 -12.74 12.21
CA ASP A 104 5.70 -13.66 11.13
C ASP A 104 5.79 -12.97 9.76
N VAL A 105 6.07 -11.68 9.72
CA VAL A 105 6.23 -10.92 8.46
C VAL A 105 7.42 -11.47 7.68
N GLN A 106 7.14 -11.94 6.46
CA GLN A 106 8.13 -12.44 5.51
C GLN A 106 8.50 -11.38 4.48
N PHE A 107 7.52 -10.59 4.06
CA PHE A 107 7.70 -9.51 3.09
C PHE A 107 7.03 -8.25 3.57
N VAL A 108 7.66 -7.12 3.32
CA VAL A 108 7.08 -5.79 3.44
C VAL A 108 7.48 -4.96 2.23
N GLY A 109 6.55 -4.20 1.69
CA GLY A 109 6.80 -3.42 0.48
C GLY A 109 5.74 -2.39 0.19
N LEU A 110 5.73 -1.91 -1.04
CA LEU A 110 4.73 -0.99 -1.56
C LEU A 110 3.78 -1.73 -2.50
N SER A 111 2.50 -1.49 -2.34
CA SER A 111 1.42 -1.99 -3.18
C SER A 111 0.80 -0.82 -3.95
N PHE A 112 0.41 -1.09 -5.19
CA PHE A 112 -0.18 -0.10 -6.09
C PHE A 112 -1.56 -0.57 -6.52
N GLY A 113 -2.55 0.32 -6.45
CA GLY A 113 -3.92 0.03 -6.85
C GLY A 113 -4.84 1.18 -6.50
N GLY A 114 -6.13 0.92 -6.54
CA GLY A 114 -7.14 1.90 -6.17
C GLY A 114 -8.44 1.22 -5.77
N GLY A 115 -9.33 1.97 -5.17
CA GLY A 115 -10.58 1.40 -4.68
C GLY A 115 -10.36 0.33 -3.63
N CYS A 116 -11.00 -0.81 -3.82
CA CYS A 116 -10.83 -2.03 -3.02
C CYS A 116 -9.76 -2.95 -3.60
N HIS A 117 -9.07 -2.57 -4.68
CA HIS A 117 -8.10 -3.39 -5.42
C HIS A 117 -6.69 -2.86 -5.20
N PHE A 118 -6.17 -3.04 -4.01
CA PHE A 118 -4.90 -2.45 -3.56
C PHE A 118 -3.67 -3.05 -4.22
N GLU A 119 -3.78 -4.24 -4.80
CA GLU A 119 -2.72 -5.05 -5.38
C GLU A 119 -2.75 -5.13 -6.90
N ASN A 120 -3.78 -4.58 -7.55
CA ASN A 120 -4.02 -4.77 -8.99
C ASN A 120 -3.09 -3.92 -9.89
N GLY A 121 -2.23 -3.12 -9.26
CA GLY A 121 -1.33 -2.24 -9.98
C GLY A 121 -1.98 -0.95 -10.44
N VAL A 122 -1.16 -0.08 -11.01
CA VAL A 122 -1.59 1.20 -11.59
C VAL A 122 -0.97 1.35 -12.97
N GLY A 123 -1.69 2.06 -13.83
CA GLY A 123 -1.25 2.39 -15.18
C GLY A 123 -1.46 3.86 -15.48
N ILE A 124 -1.21 4.23 -16.72
CA ILE A 124 -1.48 5.55 -17.27
C ILE A 124 -2.45 5.39 -18.42
N ALA A 125 -3.51 6.19 -18.44
CA ALA A 125 -4.51 6.19 -19.51
C ALA A 125 -3.84 6.44 -20.87
N PRO A 126 -4.16 5.64 -21.92
CA PRO A 126 -3.56 5.79 -23.24
C PRO A 126 -3.67 7.23 -23.76
N GLY A 127 -2.57 7.78 -24.24
CA GLY A 127 -2.52 9.13 -24.83
C GLY A 127 -2.50 10.29 -23.83
N SER A 128 -2.64 10.04 -22.51
CA SER A 128 -2.64 11.13 -21.52
C SER A 128 -1.22 11.64 -21.18
N GLY A 129 -0.22 10.80 -21.31
CA GLY A 129 1.15 11.20 -21.01
C GLY A 129 2.03 10.03 -20.55
N SER A 130 3.15 10.38 -19.91
CA SER A 130 4.11 9.44 -19.36
C SER A 130 4.67 9.91 -18.02
N ALA A 131 4.91 8.96 -17.11
CA ALA A 131 5.50 9.21 -15.81
C ALA A 131 6.17 7.93 -15.29
N TYR A 132 7.04 8.10 -14.29
CA TYR A 132 7.57 6.98 -13.52
C TYR A 132 7.51 7.27 -12.02
N PHE A 133 7.28 6.22 -11.25
CA PHE A 133 7.33 6.24 -9.80
C PHE A 133 8.79 6.19 -9.32
N ARG A 134 9.09 6.92 -8.27
CA ARG A 134 10.39 6.95 -7.60
C ARG A 134 10.26 6.46 -6.17
N LEU A 135 11.02 5.45 -5.81
CA LEU A 135 11.31 5.08 -4.43
C LEU A 135 12.70 5.59 -4.10
N MET A 136 12.80 6.57 -3.21
CA MET A 136 14.07 7.23 -2.86
C MET A 136 14.67 6.67 -1.57
N ASP A 137 13.80 6.24 -0.65
CA ASP A 137 14.22 5.67 0.62
C ASP A 137 13.16 4.67 1.09
N PHE A 138 13.61 3.62 1.78
CA PHE A 138 12.75 2.61 2.41
C PHE A 138 13.43 2.12 3.68
N THR A 139 12.87 2.45 4.83
CA THR A 139 13.47 2.15 6.12
C THR A 139 12.50 1.44 7.06
N VAL A 140 13.06 0.60 7.90
CA VAL A 140 12.36 -0.04 9.03
C VAL A 140 13.10 0.33 10.30
N THR A 141 12.42 1.01 11.21
CA THR A 141 13.00 1.51 12.46
C THR A 141 12.22 1.01 13.67
N PRO A 142 12.83 0.93 14.86
CA PRO A 142 12.06 0.72 16.09
C PRO A 142 11.01 1.81 16.26
N THR A 143 9.84 1.46 16.79
CA THR A 143 8.86 2.45 17.26
C THR A 143 9.45 3.17 18.49
N PRO A 144 9.34 4.49 18.58
CA PRO A 144 9.84 5.27 19.72
C PRO A 144 9.25 4.83 21.06
#